data_547b2a3c25bdf93ad78e08e3b96982d1
#
_entry.id   547b2a3c25bdf93ad78e08e3b96982d1
#
_cell.length_a   1.000
_cell.length_b   1.000
_cell.length_c   1.000
_cell.angle_alpha   90.00
_cell.angle_beta   90.00
_cell.angle_gamma   90.00
#
_symmetry.space_group_name_H-M   'P 1'
#
loop_
_entity.id
_entity.type
_entity.pdbx_description
1 polymer ?
#
loop_
_entity_poly.entity_id
_entity_poly.type
_entity_poly.pdbx_seq_one_letter_code
_entity_poly.pdbx_strand_id
1 'polypeptide(L)'
;MKYYLIVGEASGDLHASNLMKAIKEVDSSAEFRFFGGDLMSAVGGERVKHYRELAYMGFIPVLMHLRTIFSNMSLCKKDIVQWSPDVLILVDYPGFNLSIAEYVHKNTDIPVYYYISPKIWAWKEHRIKNIKRDVDELFSILPFEIDFFEKKHDYKINYIGNPCVDAVDAFLRNSPETREEFIKRNNIPDKPVVALLAGSRKQEITANLPLMLEAMKGYPDYQPVIAGAPGIDKDFYKPYLEEGACIVFGETYNILNNAHAALVTSGTATLEAGIFRVPQVVCYATPMARLYSWLKKHFLKVKFVSLVNLVADKEVVRELVAADMTLENVKAELGKILADGKERKTMLDEYDRMLEILGGAGASQRAARKIVALLKERKGV
;
A
#
# COMPACT_ATOMS: atom_id res chain seq x y z
N MET A 1 6.30 17.63 21.67
CA MET A 1 5.72 16.40 22.27
C MET A 1 6.52 15.17 21.86
N LYS A 2 6.39 14.05 22.59
CA LYS A 2 7.08 12.79 22.35
C LYS A 2 6.17 11.80 21.60
N TYR A 3 6.59 11.37 20.43
CA TYR A 3 5.82 10.46 19.56
C TYR A 3 6.57 9.13 19.39
N TYR A 4 5.94 8.03 19.76
CA TYR A 4 6.48 6.70 19.53
C TYR A 4 5.77 6.05 18.36
N LEU A 5 6.51 5.67 17.29
CA LEU A 5 5.90 5.09 16.09
C LEU A 5 6.35 3.64 15.88
N ILE A 6 5.43 2.80 15.36
CA ILE A 6 5.76 1.40 15.01
C ILE A 6 5.28 1.11 13.61
N VAL A 7 6.22 0.72 12.73
CA VAL A 7 5.96 0.23 11.39
C VAL A 7 6.58 -1.15 11.20
N GLY A 8 5.98 -1.98 10.35
CA GLY A 8 6.44 -3.36 10.13
C GLY A 8 6.95 -3.65 8.72
N GLU A 9 6.89 -2.67 7.80
CA GLU A 9 7.28 -2.86 6.40
C GLU A 9 7.66 -1.54 5.71
N ALA A 10 8.19 -1.64 4.49
CA ALA A 10 8.68 -0.48 3.72
C ALA A 10 7.60 0.56 3.41
N SER A 11 6.37 0.14 3.09
CA SER A 11 5.26 1.06 2.87
C SER A 11 4.90 1.83 4.14
N GLY A 12 4.92 1.17 5.30
CA GLY A 12 4.74 1.80 6.59
C GLY A 12 5.83 2.84 6.89
N ASP A 13 7.10 2.55 6.58
CA ASP A 13 8.23 3.48 6.74
C ASP A 13 8.04 4.75 5.90
N LEU A 14 7.59 4.60 4.65
CA LEU A 14 7.28 5.73 3.77
C LEU A 14 6.14 6.60 4.34
N HIS A 15 5.02 5.99 4.71
CA HIS A 15 3.87 6.73 5.21
C HIS A 15 4.14 7.37 6.59
N ALA A 16 4.84 6.66 7.48
CA ALA A 16 5.24 7.20 8.78
C ALA A 16 6.25 8.34 8.64
N SER A 17 7.21 8.26 7.73
CA SER A 17 8.17 9.35 7.47
C SER A 17 7.46 10.62 7.00
N ASN A 18 6.45 10.52 6.13
CA ASN A 18 5.64 11.64 5.69
C ASN A 18 4.80 12.22 6.84
N LEU A 19 4.22 11.36 7.67
CA LEU A 19 3.51 11.80 8.88
C LEU A 19 4.44 12.54 9.86
N MET A 20 5.66 12.02 10.10
CA MET A 20 6.65 12.67 10.96
C MET A 20 7.05 14.05 10.43
N LYS A 21 7.25 14.20 9.11
CA LYS A 21 7.51 15.52 8.49
C LYS A 21 6.36 16.48 8.77
N ALA A 22 5.13 16.05 8.52
CA ALA A 22 3.94 16.86 8.74
C ALA A 22 3.71 17.20 10.23
N ILE A 23 4.04 16.28 11.16
CA ILE A 23 3.99 16.58 12.61
C ILE A 23 4.99 17.67 12.98
N LYS A 24 6.23 17.67 12.44
CA LYS A 24 7.22 18.72 12.69
C LYS A 24 6.77 20.11 12.23
N GLU A 25 5.92 20.20 11.20
CA GLU A 25 5.33 21.45 10.74
C GLU A 25 4.33 22.04 11.76
N VAL A 26 3.64 21.19 12.54
CA VAL A 26 2.59 21.58 13.51
C VAL A 26 3.09 21.58 14.96
N ASP A 27 4.12 20.79 15.25
CA ASP A 27 4.81 20.68 16.54
C ASP A 27 6.33 20.74 16.31
N SER A 28 6.88 21.94 16.33
CA SER A 28 8.31 22.18 16.10
C SER A 28 9.22 21.55 17.17
N SER A 29 8.67 21.19 18.34
CA SER A 29 9.35 20.50 19.43
C SER A 29 9.14 18.98 19.42
N ALA A 30 8.63 18.40 18.32
CA ALA A 30 8.35 16.98 18.21
C ALA A 30 9.63 16.13 18.35
N GLU A 31 9.59 15.22 19.32
CA GLU A 31 10.61 14.20 19.53
C GLU A 31 10.06 12.85 19.06
N PHE A 32 10.87 12.10 18.26
CA PHE A 32 10.46 10.81 17.72
C PHE A 32 11.34 9.69 18.22
N ARG A 33 10.71 8.58 18.61
CA ARG A 33 11.36 7.29 18.84
C ARG A 33 10.55 6.21 18.14
N PHE A 34 11.22 5.25 17.48
CA PHE A 34 10.45 4.38 16.59
C PHE A 34 11.09 3.03 16.28
N PHE A 35 10.24 2.07 15.98
CA PHE A 35 10.52 0.90 15.18
C PHE A 35 10.19 1.24 13.73
N GLY A 36 11.20 1.34 12.85
CA GLY A 36 10.99 1.86 11.50
C GLY A 36 12.17 1.61 10.58
N GLY A 37 12.26 2.38 9.51
CA GLY A 37 13.29 2.21 8.50
C GLY A 37 14.13 3.47 8.26
N ASP A 38 14.75 3.49 7.09
CA ASP A 38 15.71 4.53 6.73
C ASP A 38 15.01 5.86 6.37
N LEU A 39 13.78 5.81 5.82
CA LEU A 39 13.02 7.02 5.52
C LEU A 39 12.59 7.77 6.79
N MET A 40 12.15 7.06 7.83
CA MET A 40 11.87 7.67 9.13
C MET A 40 13.15 8.22 9.76
N SER A 41 14.27 7.48 9.69
CA SER A 41 15.58 7.93 10.20
C SER A 41 16.06 9.21 9.51
N ALA A 42 15.80 9.37 8.23
CA ALA A 42 16.13 10.59 7.47
C ALA A 42 15.33 11.83 7.93
N VAL A 43 14.13 11.65 8.50
CA VAL A 43 13.36 12.75 9.10
C VAL A 43 13.95 13.16 10.44
N GLY A 44 14.53 12.23 11.18
CA GLY A 44 15.15 12.41 12.50
C GLY A 44 14.46 11.60 13.59
N GLY A 45 15.00 11.70 14.81
CA GLY A 45 14.57 10.89 15.95
C GLY A 45 15.44 9.65 16.16
N GLU A 46 15.07 8.81 17.13
CA GLU A 46 15.86 7.64 17.52
C GLU A 46 15.20 6.34 17.02
N ARG A 47 15.88 5.64 16.13
CA ARG A 47 15.45 4.30 15.66
C ARG A 47 15.91 3.23 16.65
N VAL A 48 14.95 2.61 17.35
CA VAL A 48 15.20 1.50 18.27
C VAL A 48 15.48 0.22 17.52
N LYS A 49 14.71 -0.03 16.43
CA LYS A 49 14.86 -1.24 15.61
C LYS A 49 14.44 -1.01 14.17
N HIS A 50 15.15 -1.67 13.23
CA HIS A 50 14.79 -1.60 11.83
C HIS A 50 13.64 -2.58 11.51
N TYR A 51 12.62 -2.15 10.71
CA TYR A 51 11.47 -3.00 10.38
C TYR A 51 11.84 -4.32 9.69
N ARG A 52 12.96 -4.38 8.96
CA ARG A 52 13.46 -5.62 8.35
C ARG A 52 13.73 -6.72 9.38
N GLU A 53 14.02 -6.36 10.62
CA GLU A 53 14.23 -7.29 11.73
C GLU A 53 12.90 -7.69 12.42
N LEU A 54 11.77 -7.08 12.03
CA LEU A 54 10.42 -7.40 12.51
C LEU A 54 9.66 -8.26 11.51
N ALA A 55 9.97 -8.11 10.21
CA ALA A 55 9.17 -8.61 9.10
C ALA A 55 9.42 -10.10 8.84
N TYR A 56 8.79 -10.95 9.63
CA TYR A 56 8.61 -12.36 9.29
C TYR A 56 7.19 -12.55 8.77
N MET A 57 7.03 -12.69 7.45
CA MET A 57 5.73 -12.91 6.82
C MET A 57 5.63 -14.33 6.27
N GLY A 58 4.44 -14.94 6.44
CA GLY A 58 4.16 -16.32 6.05
C GLY A 58 4.21 -17.30 7.24
N PHE A 59 3.48 -18.42 7.11
CA PHE A 59 3.29 -19.36 8.21
C PHE A 59 4.61 -20.01 8.67
N ILE A 60 5.43 -20.48 7.72
CA ILE A 60 6.72 -21.15 8.01
C ILE A 60 7.75 -20.20 8.59
N PRO A 61 8.05 -19.02 7.99
CA PRO A 61 8.98 -18.06 8.59
C PRO A 61 8.56 -17.58 9.98
N VAL A 62 7.27 -17.36 10.22
CA VAL A 62 6.76 -16.98 11.54
C VAL A 62 7.04 -18.06 12.57
N LEU A 63 6.77 -19.35 12.26
CA LEU A 63 7.08 -20.47 13.17
C LEU A 63 8.57 -20.59 13.48
N MET A 64 9.44 -20.42 12.50
CA MET A 64 10.89 -20.51 12.67
C MET A 64 11.47 -19.37 13.52
N HIS A 65 10.83 -18.20 13.53
CA HIS A 65 11.33 -16.99 14.19
C HIS A 65 10.48 -16.53 15.39
N LEU A 66 9.66 -17.40 15.97
CA LEU A 66 8.81 -17.06 17.12
C LEU A 66 9.58 -16.40 18.27
N ARG A 67 10.76 -16.93 18.62
CA ARG A 67 11.61 -16.37 19.69
C ARG A 67 12.02 -14.93 19.39
N THR A 68 12.40 -14.62 18.15
CA THR A 68 12.76 -13.27 17.71
C THR A 68 11.58 -12.33 17.75
N ILE A 69 10.38 -12.79 17.32
CA ILE A 69 9.14 -12.00 17.37
C ILE A 69 8.79 -11.66 18.82
N PHE A 70 8.84 -12.63 19.74
CA PHE A 70 8.57 -12.38 21.17
C PHE A 70 9.64 -11.49 21.81
N SER A 71 10.90 -11.65 21.46
CA SER A 71 12.00 -10.79 21.93
C SER A 71 11.79 -9.33 21.46
N ASN A 72 11.48 -9.13 20.18
CA ASN A 72 11.18 -7.81 19.63
C ASN A 72 9.96 -7.17 20.29
N MET A 73 8.91 -7.95 20.56
CA MET A 73 7.72 -7.48 21.27
C MET A 73 8.04 -7.06 22.71
N SER A 74 8.85 -7.86 23.41
CA SER A 74 9.29 -7.54 24.79
C SER A 74 10.17 -6.29 24.82
N LEU A 75 11.09 -6.14 23.88
CA LEU A 75 11.92 -4.94 23.72
C LEU A 75 11.04 -3.71 23.49
N CYS A 76 10.11 -3.79 22.54
CA CYS A 76 9.20 -2.70 22.20
C CYS A 76 8.37 -2.24 23.42
N LYS A 77 7.77 -3.18 24.15
CA LYS A 77 6.98 -2.90 25.36
C LYS A 77 7.79 -2.19 26.44
N LYS A 78 9.00 -2.67 26.72
CA LYS A 78 9.91 -2.07 27.72
C LYS A 78 10.33 -0.67 27.29
N ASP A 79 10.69 -0.50 26.04
CA ASP A 79 11.18 0.76 25.50
C ASP A 79 10.11 1.85 25.52
N ILE A 80 8.85 1.52 25.14
CA ILE A 80 7.71 2.44 25.22
C ILE A 80 7.50 2.93 26.65
N VAL A 81 7.45 1.99 27.63
CA VAL A 81 7.24 2.35 29.04
C VAL A 81 8.38 3.20 29.58
N GLN A 82 9.63 2.85 29.26
CA GLN A 82 10.81 3.58 29.75
C GLN A 82 10.89 4.99 29.16
N TRP A 83 10.59 5.15 27.86
CA TRP A 83 10.66 6.46 27.20
C TRP A 83 9.45 7.34 27.50
N SER A 84 8.32 6.74 27.88
CA SER A 84 7.07 7.40 28.27
C SER A 84 6.63 8.48 27.26
N PRO A 85 6.21 8.08 26.05
CA PRO A 85 5.75 9.00 25.01
C PRO A 85 4.41 9.65 25.37
N ASP A 86 4.12 10.80 24.76
CA ASP A 86 2.80 11.44 24.82
C ASP A 86 1.75 10.69 23.98
N VAL A 87 2.19 9.89 23.01
CA VAL A 87 1.33 9.05 22.15
C VAL A 87 2.11 7.89 21.55
N LEU A 88 1.46 6.74 21.45
CA LEU A 88 1.88 5.62 20.63
C LEU A 88 1.13 5.65 19.30
N ILE A 89 1.84 5.74 18.17
CA ILE A 89 1.26 5.71 16.83
C ILE A 89 1.62 4.39 16.14
N LEU A 90 0.62 3.57 15.88
CA LEU A 90 0.73 2.27 15.22
C LEU A 90 0.41 2.42 13.73
N VAL A 91 1.28 1.95 12.85
CA VAL A 91 1.11 2.10 11.41
C VAL A 91 0.91 0.74 10.76
N ASP A 92 -0.28 0.46 10.22
CA ASP A 92 -0.65 -0.83 9.65
C ASP A 92 -0.16 -2.03 10.51
N TYR A 93 0.39 -3.11 9.94
CA TYR A 93 1.05 -4.25 10.61
C TYR A 93 0.27 -4.83 11.80
N PRO A 94 -1.01 -5.24 11.61
CA PRO A 94 -1.94 -5.51 12.71
C PRO A 94 -1.58 -6.71 13.59
N GLY A 95 -0.75 -7.64 13.12
CA GLY A 95 -0.35 -8.82 13.89
C GLY A 95 0.46 -8.45 15.14
N PHE A 96 1.41 -7.56 14.99
CA PHE A 96 2.29 -7.06 16.05
C PHE A 96 1.63 -5.88 16.78
N ASN A 97 1.14 -4.91 16.02
CA ASN A 97 0.66 -3.64 16.52
C ASN A 97 -0.53 -3.77 17.48
N LEU A 98 -1.51 -4.64 17.19
CA LEU A 98 -2.64 -4.86 18.10
C LEU A 98 -2.22 -5.50 19.43
N SER A 99 -1.17 -6.32 19.45
CA SER A 99 -0.63 -6.88 20.70
C SER A 99 0.13 -5.85 21.54
N ILE A 100 0.76 -4.87 20.88
CA ILE A 100 1.37 -3.72 21.56
C ILE A 100 0.27 -2.78 22.09
N ALA A 101 -0.76 -2.49 21.28
CA ALA A 101 -1.91 -1.69 21.70
C ALA A 101 -2.54 -2.24 22.99
N GLU A 102 -2.85 -3.55 23.01
CA GLU A 102 -3.41 -4.21 24.19
C GLU A 102 -2.53 -4.07 25.44
N TYR A 103 -1.21 -4.21 25.27
CA TYR A 103 -0.28 -4.09 26.38
C TYR A 103 -0.21 -2.65 26.93
N VAL A 104 -0.10 -1.65 26.04
CA VAL A 104 -0.01 -0.24 26.40
C VAL A 104 -1.29 0.23 27.07
N HIS A 105 -2.44 -0.09 26.49
CA HIS A 105 -3.75 0.22 27.07
C HIS A 105 -3.95 -0.37 28.48
N LYS A 106 -3.48 -1.61 28.72
CA LYS A 106 -3.62 -2.26 30.03
C LYS A 106 -2.65 -1.78 31.11
N ASN A 107 -1.48 -1.28 30.73
CA ASN A 107 -0.39 -1.06 31.68
C ASN A 107 0.07 0.40 31.78
N THR A 108 -0.49 1.30 30.98
CA THR A 108 -0.10 2.72 30.94
C THR A 108 -1.31 3.60 30.60
N ASP A 109 -1.16 4.93 30.80
CA ASP A 109 -2.14 5.94 30.35
C ASP A 109 -1.78 6.56 29.00
N ILE A 110 -0.81 5.98 28.27
CA ILE A 110 -0.36 6.46 26.97
C ILE A 110 -1.46 6.22 25.94
N PRO A 111 -1.96 7.26 25.25
CA PRO A 111 -2.96 7.09 24.22
C PRO A 111 -2.40 6.32 23.00
N VAL A 112 -3.22 5.43 22.46
CA VAL A 112 -2.87 4.59 21.31
C VAL A 112 -3.64 5.07 20.09
N TYR A 113 -2.92 5.62 19.11
CA TYR A 113 -3.46 6.06 17.83
C TYR A 113 -3.05 5.08 16.74
N TYR A 114 -3.99 4.68 15.92
CA TYR A 114 -3.73 3.75 14.82
C TYR A 114 -3.80 4.49 13.49
N TYR A 115 -2.64 4.73 12.87
CA TYR A 115 -2.49 5.39 11.57
C TYR A 115 -2.43 4.35 10.47
N ILE A 116 -3.29 4.48 9.45
CA ILE A 116 -3.57 3.49 8.42
C ILE A 116 -4.25 2.25 9.01
N SER A 117 -5.58 2.32 9.04
CA SER A 117 -6.48 1.30 9.56
C SER A 117 -6.12 -0.12 9.08
N PRO A 118 -6.09 -1.12 9.96
CA PRO A 118 -5.89 -2.50 9.54
C PRO A 118 -7.10 -2.99 8.73
N LYS A 119 -6.83 -3.67 7.61
CA LYS A 119 -7.85 -4.13 6.65
C LYS A 119 -8.73 -5.27 7.21
N ILE A 120 -9.33 -5.06 8.41
CA ILE A 120 -10.16 -6.07 9.08
C ILE A 120 -11.48 -6.34 8.34
N TRP A 121 -11.94 -5.41 7.53
CA TRP A 121 -13.10 -5.55 6.67
C TRP A 121 -12.93 -6.66 5.61
N ALA A 122 -11.69 -6.98 5.22
CA ALA A 122 -11.41 -8.00 4.22
C ALA A 122 -11.53 -9.44 4.77
N TRP A 123 -11.05 -9.74 5.99
CA TRP A 123 -10.95 -11.13 6.45
C TRP A 123 -10.91 -11.40 7.96
N LYS A 124 -10.56 -10.45 8.80
CA LYS A 124 -10.43 -10.62 10.27
C LYS A 124 -11.30 -9.64 11.04
N GLU A 125 -12.57 -9.54 10.65
CA GLU A 125 -13.51 -8.60 11.22
C GLU A 125 -13.64 -8.69 12.76
N HIS A 126 -13.43 -9.87 13.33
CA HIS A 126 -13.47 -10.07 14.79
C HIS A 126 -12.46 -9.21 15.56
N ARG A 127 -11.40 -8.71 14.90
CA ARG A 127 -10.41 -7.80 15.49
C ARG A 127 -10.98 -6.41 15.85
N ILE A 128 -12.16 -6.07 15.37
CA ILE A 128 -12.86 -4.85 15.77
C ILE A 128 -13.02 -4.74 17.29
N LYS A 129 -13.21 -5.87 17.99
CA LYS A 129 -13.32 -5.89 19.45
C LYS A 129 -12.03 -5.41 20.14
N ASN A 130 -10.87 -5.80 19.59
CA ASN A 130 -9.57 -5.38 20.11
C ASN A 130 -9.34 -3.89 19.81
N ILE A 131 -9.68 -3.43 18.60
CA ILE A 131 -9.55 -2.03 18.21
C ILE A 131 -10.40 -1.14 19.13
N LYS A 132 -11.68 -1.49 19.33
CA LYS A 132 -12.57 -0.74 20.23
C LYS A 132 -12.09 -0.66 21.68
N ARG A 133 -11.37 -1.68 22.15
CA ARG A 133 -10.86 -1.73 23.52
C ARG A 133 -9.55 -0.99 23.69
N ASP A 134 -8.63 -1.13 22.71
CA ASP A 134 -7.21 -0.85 22.90
C ASP A 134 -6.71 0.35 22.07
N VAL A 135 -7.55 0.94 21.19
CA VAL A 135 -7.18 2.05 20.31
C VAL A 135 -8.08 3.25 20.61
N ASP A 136 -7.47 4.36 20.98
CA ASP A 136 -8.20 5.61 21.31
C ASP A 136 -8.65 6.32 20.03
N GLU A 137 -7.79 6.39 18.99
CA GLU A 137 -8.09 7.06 17.72
C GLU A 137 -7.64 6.23 16.54
N LEU A 138 -8.52 6.03 15.56
CA LEU A 138 -8.25 5.30 14.32
C LEU A 138 -8.27 6.25 13.12
N PHE A 139 -7.18 6.26 12.35
CA PHE A 139 -7.04 7.06 11.15
C PHE A 139 -7.14 6.17 9.91
N SER A 140 -8.17 6.41 9.11
CA SER A 140 -8.48 5.66 7.91
C SER A 140 -8.02 6.40 6.65
N ILE A 141 -7.60 5.62 5.66
CA ILE A 141 -7.16 6.10 4.35
C ILE A 141 -8.07 5.66 3.19
N LEU A 142 -9.10 4.86 3.47
CA LEU A 142 -10.05 4.36 2.49
C LEU A 142 -11.47 4.85 2.84
N PRO A 143 -12.16 5.54 1.91
CA PRO A 143 -13.45 6.18 2.21
C PRO A 143 -14.54 5.23 2.69
N PHE A 144 -14.61 4.02 2.13
CA PHE A 144 -15.59 3.01 2.52
C PHE A 144 -15.40 2.45 3.94
N GLU A 145 -14.23 2.68 4.55
CA GLU A 145 -13.97 2.29 5.94
C GLU A 145 -14.83 3.10 6.93
N ILE A 146 -15.29 4.30 6.55
CA ILE A 146 -16.21 5.09 7.38
C ILE A 146 -17.49 4.28 7.62
N ASP A 147 -18.11 3.78 6.56
CA ASP A 147 -19.34 2.99 6.68
C ASP A 147 -19.10 1.68 7.43
N PHE A 148 -17.97 1.05 7.22
CA PHE A 148 -17.60 -0.17 7.92
C PHE A 148 -17.40 0.05 9.42
N PHE A 149 -16.65 1.05 9.84
CA PHE A 149 -16.39 1.28 11.26
C PHE A 149 -17.54 2.00 11.95
N GLU A 150 -18.09 3.08 11.37
CA GLU A 150 -19.07 3.91 12.03
C GLU A 150 -20.48 3.32 11.93
N LYS A 151 -20.97 2.99 10.71
CA LYS A 151 -22.34 2.50 10.55
C LYS A 151 -22.51 1.06 11.00
N LYS A 152 -21.56 0.16 10.66
CA LYS A 152 -21.69 -1.26 10.98
C LYS A 152 -21.25 -1.59 12.39
N HIS A 153 -20.20 -0.92 12.87
CA HIS A 153 -19.57 -1.26 14.15
C HIS A 153 -19.72 -0.18 15.23
N ASP A 154 -20.40 0.94 14.96
CA ASP A 154 -20.55 2.05 15.92
C ASP A 154 -19.20 2.42 16.58
N TYR A 155 -18.19 2.69 15.73
CA TYR A 155 -16.85 3.08 16.13
C TYR A 155 -16.37 4.23 15.26
N LYS A 156 -16.31 5.43 15.84
CA LYS A 156 -15.91 6.65 15.15
C LYS A 156 -14.47 6.58 14.70
N ILE A 157 -14.20 7.03 13.48
CA ILE A 157 -12.85 7.07 12.90
C ILE A 157 -12.54 8.45 12.31
N ASN A 158 -11.27 8.68 12.00
CA ASN A 158 -10.81 9.89 11.35
C ASN A 158 -10.39 9.56 9.92
N TYR A 159 -11.23 9.87 8.91
CA TYR A 159 -10.81 9.76 7.52
C TYR A 159 -9.89 10.93 7.17
N ILE A 160 -8.68 10.63 6.72
CA ILE A 160 -7.63 11.62 6.47
C ILE A 160 -7.30 11.80 4.98
N GLY A 161 -7.95 11.09 4.08
CA GLY A 161 -7.54 10.96 2.68
C GLY A 161 -6.50 9.87 2.48
N ASN A 162 -6.03 9.70 1.26
CA ASN A 162 -5.14 8.57 0.93
C ASN A 162 -3.70 9.04 0.68
N PRO A 163 -2.69 8.51 1.41
CA PRO A 163 -1.28 8.87 1.23
C PRO A 163 -0.70 8.56 -0.16
N CYS A 164 -1.31 7.66 -0.93
CA CYS A 164 -0.89 7.43 -2.31
C CYS A 164 -1.16 8.66 -3.18
N VAL A 165 -2.24 9.41 -2.91
CA VAL A 165 -2.52 10.69 -3.59
C VAL A 165 -1.42 11.70 -3.27
N ASP A 166 -0.98 11.77 -2.00
CA ASP A 166 0.12 12.66 -1.60
C ASP A 166 1.42 12.31 -2.33
N ALA A 167 1.74 11.02 -2.43
CA ALA A 167 2.97 10.55 -3.04
C ALA A 167 2.99 10.83 -4.55
N VAL A 168 1.88 10.60 -5.24
CA VAL A 168 1.76 10.88 -6.69
C VAL A 168 1.76 12.39 -6.95
N ASP A 169 1.01 13.19 -6.16
CA ASP A 169 1.00 14.65 -6.27
C ASP A 169 2.40 15.24 -6.06
N ALA A 170 3.12 14.77 -5.04
CA ALA A 170 4.51 15.19 -4.80
C ALA A 170 5.43 14.83 -5.97
N PHE A 171 5.28 13.64 -6.56
CA PHE A 171 6.04 13.22 -7.74
C PHE A 171 5.76 14.14 -8.93
N LEU A 172 4.49 14.42 -9.23
CA LEU A 172 4.09 15.25 -10.38
C LEU A 172 4.52 16.71 -10.21
N ARG A 173 4.50 17.26 -9.01
CA ARG A 173 4.97 18.63 -8.72
C ARG A 173 6.49 18.80 -8.87
N ASN A 174 7.25 17.74 -8.67
CA ASN A 174 8.71 17.77 -8.81
C ASN A 174 9.17 17.71 -10.28
N SER A 175 8.28 17.96 -11.24
CA SER A 175 8.57 17.99 -12.68
C SER A 175 9.26 16.70 -13.14
N PRO A 176 8.51 15.58 -13.22
CA PRO A 176 9.08 14.33 -13.69
C PRO A 176 9.66 14.50 -15.09
N GLU A 177 10.67 13.68 -15.40
CA GLU A 177 11.31 13.66 -16.71
C GLU A 177 10.29 13.44 -17.84
N THR A 178 10.57 13.99 -19.01
CA THR A 178 9.73 13.78 -20.20
C THR A 178 9.79 12.30 -20.64
N ARG A 179 8.81 11.89 -21.46
CA ARG A 179 8.79 10.54 -22.04
C ARG A 179 10.07 10.23 -22.81
N GLU A 180 10.56 11.20 -23.62
CA GLU A 180 11.77 11.07 -24.44
C GLU A 180 13.01 10.85 -23.55
N GLU A 181 13.13 11.59 -22.45
CA GLU A 181 14.23 11.42 -21.48
C GLU A 181 14.17 10.07 -20.81
N PHE A 182 12.97 9.66 -20.36
CA PHE A 182 12.73 8.37 -19.69
C PHE A 182 13.10 7.18 -20.59
N ILE A 183 12.57 7.11 -21.81
CA ILE A 183 12.84 5.99 -22.72
C ILE A 183 14.31 5.95 -23.15
N LYS A 184 14.94 7.11 -23.42
CA LYS A 184 16.35 7.20 -23.79
C LYS A 184 17.28 6.74 -22.67
N ARG A 185 17.05 7.22 -21.43
CA ARG A 185 17.87 6.86 -20.27
C ARG A 185 17.78 5.37 -19.91
N ASN A 186 16.62 4.77 -20.11
CA ASN A 186 16.38 3.36 -19.80
C ASN A 186 16.55 2.41 -21.01
N ASN A 187 16.99 2.92 -22.17
CA ASN A 187 17.10 2.16 -23.42
C ASN A 187 15.80 1.43 -23.80
N ILE A 188 14.66 2.09 -23.59
CA ILE A 188 13.35 1.56 -23.94
C ILE A 188 13.05 1.92 -25.41
N PRO A 189 12.59 1.00 -26.26
CA PRO A 189 12.14 1.29 -27.62
C PRO A 189 11.04 2.36 -27.62
N ASP A 190 11.05 3.22 -28.66
CA ASP A 190 10.04 4.28 -28.80
C ASP A 190 8.70 3.71 -29.31
N LYS A 191 8.02 3.01 -28.42
CA LYS A 191 6.67 2.46 -28.58
C LYS A 191 5.83 2.85 -27.36
N PRO A 192 4.49 2.87 -27.47
CA PRO A 192 3.64 3.05 -26.28
C PRO A 192 3.94 2.00 -25.22
N VAL A 193 4.18 2.44 -24.00
CA VAL A 193 4.60 1.58 -22.89
C VAL A 193 3.39 0.90 -22.26
N VAL A 194 3.49 -0.43 -22.06
CA VAL A 194 2.60 -1.17 -21.15
C VAL A 194 3.39 -1.53 -19.90
N ALA A 195 2.98 -0.95 -18.77
CA ALA A 195 3.60 -1.20 -17.47
C ALA A 195 3.21 -2.58 -16.92
N LEU A 196 4.20 -3.38 -16.52
CA LEU A 196 3.99 -4.69 -15.92
C LEU A 196 4.36 -4.61 -14.42
N LEU A 197 3.36 -4.46 -13.56
CA LEU A 197 3.51 -4.43 -12.11
C LEU A 197 3.16 -5.81 -11.54
N ALA A 198 4.08 -6.76 -11.65
CA ALA A 198 3.82 -8.17 -11.38
C ALA A 198 3.80 -8.56 -9.89
N GLY A 199 3.96 -7.60 -8.98
CA GLY A 199 3.96 -7.80 -7.54
C GLY A 199 5.27 -7.40 -6.87
N SER A 200 5.27 -7.41 -5.54
CA SER A 200 6.41 -7.02 -4.70
C SER A 200 7.20 -8.21 -4.12
N ARG A 201 6.71 -9.44 -4.29
CA ARG A 201 7.29 -10.67 -3.75
C ARG A 201 7.65 -11.64 -4.86
N LYS A 202 8.74 -12.40 -4.68
CA LYS A 202 9.17 -13.43 -5.66
C LYS A 202 8.03 -14.35 -6.08
N GLN A 203 7.21 -14.81 -5.13
CA GLN A 203 6.08 -15.70 -5.43
C GLN A 203 5.02 -15.04 -6.33
N GLU A 204 4.70 -13.77 -6.09
CA GLU A 204 3.76 -13.00 -6.92
C GLU A 204 4.31 -12.82 -8.33
N ILE A 205 5.58 -12.39 -8.44
CA ILE A 205 6.26 -12.16 -9.72
C ILE A 205 6.33 -13.47 -10.53
N THR A 206 6.76 -14.56 -9.91
CA THR A 206 6.83 -15.88 -10.57
C THR A 206 5.46 -16.35 -11.06
N ALA A 207 4.39 -16.04 -10.35
CA ALA A 207 3.05 -16.46 -10.71
C ALA A 207 2.42 -15.58 -11.81
N ASN A 208 2.68 -14.27 -11.82
CA ASN A 208 1.99 -13.31 -12.68
C ASN A 208 2.78 -12.94 -13.93
N LEU A 209 4.09 -12.67 -13.80
CA LEU A 209 4.90 -12.09 -14.86
C LEU A 209 4.97 -12.93 -16.14
N PRO A 210 5.12 -14.27 -16.09
CA PRO A 210 5.14 -15.08 -17.32
C PRO A 210 3.89 -14.91 -18.16
N LEU A 211 2.72 -14.91 -17.54
CA LEU A 211 1.45 -14.76 -18.25
C LEU A 211 1.25 -13.35 -18.80
N MET A 212 1.69 -12.32 -18.06
CA MET A 212 1.68 -10.93 -18.51
C MET A 212 2.55 -10.75 -19.76
N LEU A 213 3.78 -11.31 -19.77
CA LEU A 213 4.69 -11.26 -20.92
C LEU A 213 4.14 -12.04 -22.12
N GLU A 214 3.59 -13.23 -21.91
CA GLU A 214 2.98 -14.02 -22.97
C GLU A 214 1.77 -13.30 -23.61
N ALA A 215 1.00 -12.57 -22.80
CA ALA A 215 -0.09 -11.75 -23.32
C ALA A 215 0.43 -10.61 -24.20
N MET A 216 1.55 -9.98 -23.84
CA MET A 216 2.16 -8.90 -24.62
C MET A 216 2.65 -9.31 -25.99
N LYS A 217 2.97 -10.59 -26.22
CA LYS A 217 3.33 -11.09 -27.57
C LYS A 217 2.21 -10.88 -28.62
N GLY A 218 0.97 -10.75 -28.16
CA GLY A 218 -0.15 -10.42 -29.04
C GLY A 218 -0.22 -8.94 -29.47
N TYR A 219 0.64 -8.08 -28.92
CA TYR A 219 0.61 -6.63 -29.11
C TYR A 219 2.01 -6.07 -29.42
N PRO A 220 2.62 -6.42 -30.57
CA PRO A 220 4.01 -6.09 -30.90
C PRO A 220 4.26 -4.57 -31.07
N ASP A 221 3.22 -3.78 -31.26
CA ASP A 221 3.32 -2.32 -31.37
C ASP A 221 3.49 -1.63 -30.03
N TYR A 222 3.37 -2.37 -28.92
CA TYR A 222 3.52 -1.87 -27.55
C TYR A 222 4.78 -2.44 -26.92
N GLN A 223 5.41 -1.65 -26.05
CA GLN A 223 6.61 -2.05 -25.31
C GLN A 223 6.28 -2.45 -23.88
N PRO A 224 6.44 -3.74 -23.50
CA PRO A 224 6.33 -4.14 -22.10
C PRO A 224 7.52 -3.61 -21.29
N VAL A 225 7.22 -2.93 -20.18
CA VAL A 225 8.20 -2.42 -19.22
C VAL A 225 7.88 -2.98 -17.83
N ILE A 226 8.76 -3.82 -17.32
CA ILE A 226 8.63 -4.43 -15.99
C ILE A 226 9.06 -3.41 -14.94
N ALA A 227 8.18 -3.15 -13.96
CA ALA A 227 8.55 -2.45 -12.74
C ALA A 227 9.27 -3.42 -11.81
N GLY A 228 10.60 -3.32 -11.73
CA GLY A 228 11.43 -4.16 -10.85
C GLY A 228 11.12 -3.87 -9.38
N ALA A 229 10.69 -4.89 -8.64
CA ALA A 229 10.27 -4.75 -7.24
C ALA A 229 11.44 -4.37 -6.32
N PRO A 230 11.25 -3.40 -5.40
CA PRO A 230 12.27 -3.06 -4.42
C PRO A 230 12.66 -4.27 -3.55
N GLY A 231 13.97 -4.53 -3.42
CA GLY A 231 14.47 -5.63 -2.61
C GLY A 231 14.48 -7.02 -3.29
N ILE A 232 14.09 -7.11 -4.57
CA ILE A 232 14.28 -8.30 -5.40
C ILE A 232 15.54 -8.09 -6.27
N ASP A 233 16.43 -9.09 -6.25
CA ASP A 233 17.67 -9.06 -6.99
C ASP A 233 17.41 -8.98 -8.50
N LYS A 234 18.22 -8.17 -9.20
CA LYS A 234 18.15 -8.02 -10.67
C LYS A 234 18.31 -9.36 -11.41
N ASP A 235 19.15 -10.23 -10.87
CA ASP A 235 19.38 -11.55 -11.45
C ASP A 235 18.14 -12.44 -11.47
N PHE A 236 17.22 -12.22 -10.54
CA PHE A 236 15.92 -12.90 -10.51
C PHE A 236 15.10 -12.65 -11.77
N TYR A 237 15.25 -11.49 -12.39
CA TYR A 237 14.48 -11.11 -13.58
C TYR A 237 15.10 -11.55 -14.91
N LYS A 238 16.37 -12.03 -14.91
CA LYS A 238 17.07 -12.43 -16.15
C LYS A 238 16.26 -13.34 -17.08
N PRO A 239 15.59 -14.40 -16.57
CA PRO A 239 14.80 -15.29 -17.43
C PRO A 239 13.63 -14.61 -18.14
N TYR A 240 13.15 -13.48 -17.62
CA TYR A 240 12.00 -12.76 -18.19
C TYR A 240 12.40 -11.69 -19.21
N LEU A 241 13.69 -11.34 -19.30
CA LEU A 241 14.18 -10.30 -20.22
C LEU A 241 14.46 -10.83 -21.62
N GLU A 242 14.59 -12.15 -21.78
CA GLU A 242 14.81 -12.81 -23.08
C GLU A 242 13.62 -12.65 -24.03
N GLU A 243 12.46 -12.23 -23.55
CA GLU A 243 11.22 -12.07 -24.30
C GLU A 243 10.99 -10.64 -24.84
N GLY A 244 12.03 -9.78 -24.88
CA GLY A 244 11.94 -8.43 -25.43
C GLY A 244 11.32 -7.38 -24.49
N ALA A 245 11.13 -7.71 -23.22
CA ALA A 245 10.72 -6.77 -22.20
C ALA A 245 11.90 -5.93 -21.70
N CYS A 246 11.64 -4.66 -21.38
CA CYS A 246 12.55 -3.82 -20.61
C CYS A 246 12.22 -3.92 -19.13
N ILE A 247 13.21 -3.65 -18.27
CA ILE A 247 13.01 -3.57 -16.81
C ILE A 247 13.61 -2.30 -16.24
N VAL A 248 12.86 -1.66 -15.34
CA VAL A 248 13.30 -0.45 -14.64
C VAL A 248 13.11 -0.65 -13.15
N PHE A 249 14.12 -0.35 -12.33
CA PHE A 249 14.14 -0.56 -10.90
C PHE A 249 14.02 0.76 -10.13
N GLY A 250 13.17 0.77 -9.08
CA GLY A 250 13.04 1.91 -8.18
C GLY A 250 12.29 3.11 -8.77
N GLU A 251 11.69 2.97 -9.95
CA GLU A 251 11.08 4.07 -10.69
C GLU A 251 9.64 3.77 -11.14
N THR A 252 8.88 3.09 -10.32
CA THR A 252 7.49 2.71 -10.65
C THR A 252 6.65 3.92 -11.09
N TYR A 253 6.84 5.09 -10.46
CA TYR A 253 6.10 6.30 -10.82
C TYR A 253 6.52 6.87 -12.18
N ASN A 254 7.81 6.84 -12.53
CA ASN A 254 8.24 7.20 -13.88
C ASN A 254 7.66 6.25 -14.94
N ILE A 255 7.61 4.95 -14.65
CA ILE A 255 6.97 3.97 -15.55
C ILE A 255 5.48 4.31 -15.72
N LEU A 256 4.74 4.50 -14.62
CA LEU A 256 3.30 4.81 -14.65
C LEU A 256 3.03 6.15 -15.34
N ASN A 257 3.84 7.18 -15.08
CA ASN A 257 3.68 8.48 -15.72
C ASN A 257 3.82 8.44 -17.24
N ASN A 258 4.57 7.46 -17.75
CA ASN A 258 4.82 7.27 -19.19
C ASN A 258 4.10 6.06 -19.78
N ALA A 259 3.24 5.38 -19.02
CA ALA A 259 2.52 4.20 -19.47
C ALA A 259 1.24 4.53 -20.22
N HIS A 260 1.03 3.86 -21.35
CA HIS A 260 -0.23 3.88 -22.08
C HIS A 260 -1.29 2.99 -21.41
N ALA A 261 -0.88 1.82 -20.90
CA ALA A 261 -1.73 0.89 -20.15
C ALA A 261 -0.89 0.09 -19.15
N ALA A 262 -1.53 -0.68 -18.28
CA ALA A 262 -0.84 -1.51 -17.31
C ALA A 262 -1.49 -2.87 -17.07
N LEU A 263 -0.66 -3.89 -16.80
CA LEU A 263 -1.06 -5.14 -16.17
C LEU A 263 -0.56 -5.11 -14.72
N VAL A 264 -1.47 -5.15 -13.75
CA VAL A 264 -1.17 -4.83 -12.35
C VAL A 264 -1.59 -5.97 -11.43
N THR A 265 -0.67 -6.47 -10.62
CA THR A 265 -1.03 -7.40 -9.54
C THR A 265 -1.78 -6.66 -8.43
N SER A 266 -2.81 -7.30 -7.87
CA SER A 266 -3.66 -6.71 -6.82
C SER A 266 -2.83 -6.18 -5.65
N GLY A 267 -3.18 -4.99 -5.16
CA GLY A 267 -2.51 -4.28 -4.06
C GLY A 267 -2.58 -2.77 -4.23
N THR A 268 -1.72 -2.06 -3.53
CA THR A 268 -1.62 -0.58 -3.59
C THR A 268 -1.32 -0.08 -5.01
N ALA A 269 -0.55 -0.85 -5.78
CA ALA A 269 -0.20 -0.51 -7.16
C ALA A 269 -1.42 -0.31 -8.08
N THR A 270 -2.56 -0.96 -7.80
CA THR A 270 -3.79 -0.73 -8.57
C THR A 270 -4.33 0.68 -8.35
N LEU A 271 -4.27 1.18 -7.13
CA LEU A 271 -4.69 2.52 -6.81
C LEU A 271 -3.72 3.56 -7.39
N GLU A 272 -2.41 3.33 -7.29
CA GLU A 272 -1.39 4.19 -7.87
C GLU A 272 -1.58 4.31 -9.39
N ALA A 273 -1.77 3.21 -10.11
CA ALA A 273 -2.06 3.23 -11.54
C ALA A 273 -3.35 4.03 -11.87
N GLY A 274 -4.39 3.89 -11.04
CA GLY A 274 -5.62 4.68 -11.16
C GLY A 274 -5.40 6.18 -10.92
N ILE A 275 -4.58 6.56 -9.93
CA ILE A 275 -4.22 7.96 -9.65
C ILE A 275 -3.40 8.57 -10.80
N PHE A 276 -2.48 7.81 -11.39
CA PHE A 276 -1.76 8.21 -12.61
C PHE A 276 -2.64 8.18 -13.88
N ARG A 277 -3.93 7.80 -13.76
CA ARG A 277 -4.86 7.67 -14.90
C ARG A 277 -4.38 6.68 -15.96
N VAL A 278 -3.68 5.61 -15.56
CA VAL A 278 -3.22 4.55 -16.44
C VAL A 278 -4.28 3.45 -16.51
N PRO A 279 -4.92 3.22 -17.67
CA PRO A 279 -5.86 2.11 -17.85
C PRO A 279 -5.19 0.79 -17.53
N GLN A 280 -5.87 -0.07 -16.75
CA GLN A 280 -5.26 -1.27 -16.24
C GLN A 280 -6.17 -2.49 -16.26
N VAL A 281 -5.55 -3.67 -16.35
CA VAL A 281 -6.17 -4.96 -16.03
C VAL A 281 -5.49 -5.50 -14.77
N VAL A 282 -6.30 -5.88 -13.79
CA VAL A 282 -5.80 -6.45 -12.54
C VAL A 282 -5.59 -7.94 -12.71
N CYS A 283 -4.36 -8.39 -12.48
CA CYS A 283 -3.90 -9.76 -12.69
C CYS A 283 -3.45 -10.36 -11.37
N TYR A 284 -4.10 -11.43 -10.92
CA TYR A 284 -3.74 -12.09 -9.66
C TYR A 284 -3.79 -13.60 -9.80
N ALA A 285 -2.66 -14.20 -10.19
CA ALA A 285 -2.48 -15.65 -10.20
C ALA A 285 -2.23 -16.15 -8.77
N THR A 286 -2.80 -17.30 -8.43
CA THR A 286 -2.55 -17.98 -7.17
C THR A 286 -2.27 -19.45 -7.42
N PRO A 287 -1.26 -20.07 -6.78
CA PRO A 287 -0.89 -21.45 -6.96
C PRO A 287 -2.04 -22.46 -6.68
N MET A 288 -3.02 -22.06 -5.88
CA MET A 288 -4.19 -22.84 -5.55
C MET A 288 -5.49 -22.18 -6.02
N ALA A 289 -5.58 -21.84 -7.30
CA ALA A 289 -6.69 -21.09 -7.88
C ALA A 289 -8.08 -21.63 -7.51
N ARG A 290 -8.28 -22.94 -7.55
CA ARG A 290 -9.56 -23.59 -7.16
C ARG A 290 -9.87 -23.42 -5.67
N LEU A 291 -8.87 -23.60 -4.81
CA LEU A 291 -9.02 -23.41 -3.37
C LEU A 291 -9.27 -21.95 -3.03
N TYR A 292 -8.55 -21.02 -3.69
CA TYR A 292 -8.77 -19.59 -3.52
C TYR A 292 -10.18 -19.16 -3.94
N SER A 293 -10.66 -19.64 -5.09
CA SER A 293 -12.03 -19.36 -5.57
C SER A 293 -13.09 -19.89 -4.58
N TRP A 294 -12.86 -21.07 -4.00
CA TRP A 294 -13.71 -21.61 -2.96
C TRP A 294 -13.65 -20.79 -1.67
N LEU A 295 -12.45 -20.41 -1.20
CA LEU A 295 -12.24 -19.55 -0.02
C LEU A 295 -12.83 -18.15 -0.24
N LYS A 296 -12.65 -17.55 -1.42
CA LYS A 296 -13.25 -16.27 -1.76
C LYS A 296 -14.78 -16.33 -1.60
N LYS A 297 -15.40 -17.36 -2.11
CA LYS A 297 -16.86 -17.54 -2.04
C LYS A 297 -17.39 -17.72 -0.61
N HIS A 298 -16.60 -18.29 0.31
CA HIS A 298 -17.06 -18.68 1.64
C HIS A 298 -16.49 -17.84 2.80
N PHE A 299 -15.34 -17.20 2.62
CA PHE A 299 -14.61 -16.53 3.70
C PHE A 299 -14.23 -15.09 3.41
N LEU A 300 -14.02 -14.67 2.14
CA LEU A 300 -13.75 -13.29 1.83
C LEU A 300 -15.07 -12.52 1.69
N LYS A 301 -15.25 -11.53 2.55
CA LYS A 301 -16.46 -10.69 2.58
C LYS A 301 -16.41 -9.52 1.61
N VAL A 302 -15.38 -9.46 0.75
CA VAL A 302 -15.17 -8.35 -0.17
C VAL A 302 -15.60 -8.70 -1.58
N LYS A 303 -16.28 -7.77 -2.21
CA LYS A 303 -16.79 -7.88 -3.59
C LYS A 303 -15.66 -7.81 -4.62
N PHE A 304 -14.63 -6.99 -4.34
CA PHE A 304 -13.50 -6.71 -5.21
C PHE A 304 -12.17 -6.96 -4.51
N VAL A 305 -11.09 -7.11 -5.29
CA VAL A 305 -9.73 -7.30 -4.77
C VAL A 305 -8.81 -6.09 -5.03
N SER A 306 -9.12 -5.25 -6.03
CA SER A 306 -8.38 -4.03 -6.31
C SER A 306 -8.90 -2.86 -5.48
N LEU A 307 -7.99 -1.97 -5.06
CA LEU A 307 -8.38 -0.77 -4.33
C LEU A 307 -9.19 0.21 -5.18
N VAL A 308 -8.99 0.24 -6.50
CA VAL A 308 -9.78 1.04 -7.43
C VAL A 308 -11.26 0.68 -7.34
N ASN A 309 -11.58 -0.62 -7.52
CA ASN A 309 -12.96 -1.09 -7.48
C ASN A 309 -13.58 -0.97 -6.08
N LEU A 310 -12.77 -1.20 -5.03
CA LEU A 310 -13.22 -1.05 -3.63
C LEU A 310 -13.56 0.41 -3.30
N VAL A 311 -12.75 1.37 -3.73
CA VAL A 311 -13.01 2.80 -3.51
C VAL A 311 -14.24 3.27 -4.31
N ALA A 312 -14.37 2.80 -5.55
CA ALA A 312 -15.49 3.15 -6.41
C ALA A 312 -16.78 2.37 -6.09
N ASP A 313 -16.72 1.33 -5.25
CA ASP A 313 -17.79 0.34 -4.97
C ASP A 313 -18.43 -0.26 -6.24
N LYS A 314 -17.66 -0.35 -7.32
CA LYS A 314 -18.08 -0.93 -8.61
C LYS A 314 -16.88 -1.43 -9.41
N GLU A 315 -17.13 -2.23 -10.43
CA GLU A 315 -16.10 -2.68 -11.37
C GLU A 315 -15.72 -1.55 -12.32
N VAL A 316 -14.63 -0.84 -12.00
CA VAL A 316 -13.98 0.17 -12.84
C VAL A 316 -12.90 -0.48 -13.69
N VAL A 317 -12.15 -1.38 -13.07
CA VAL A 317 -11.08 -2.15 -13.70
C VAL A 317 -11.41 -3.64 -13.66
N ARG A 318 -11.15 -4.33 -14.76
CA ARG A 318 -11.36 -5.78 -14.82
C ARG A 318 -10.38 -6.52 -13.91
N GLU A 319 -10.91 -7.40 -13.05
CA GLU A 319 -10.13 -8.23 -12.13
C GLU A 319 -10.06 -9.68 -12.62
N LEU A 320 -8.90 -10.10 -13.10
CA LEU A 320 -8.62 -11.49 -13.48
C LEU A 320 -7.94 -12.18 -12.31
N VAL A 321 -8.71 -12.96 -11.56
CA VAL A 321 -8.26 -13.54 -10.28
C VAL A 321 -8.36 -15.07 -10.35
N ALA A 322 -7.30 -15.73 -9.93
CA ALA A 322 -7.26 -17.20 -9.81
C ALA A 322 -7.64 -17.93 -11.11
N ALA A 323 -8.84 -18.50 -11.21
CA ALA A 323 -9.29 -19.26 -12.38
C ALA A 323 -9.53 -18.37 -13.61
N ASP A 324 -9.84 -17.09 -13.42
CA ASP A 324 -10.06 -16.13 -14.51
C ASP A 324 -8.74 -15.59 -15.09
N MET A 325 -7.61 -15.82 -14.39
CA MET A 325 -6.27 -15.41 -14.83
C MET A 325 -5.75 -16.39 -15.90
N THR A 326 -6.29 -16.28 -17.09
CA THR A 326 -5.89 -17.07 -18.29
C THR A 326 -5.29 -16.16 -19.35
N LEU A 327 -4.43 -16.71 -20.23
CA LEU A 327 -3.81 -15.96 -21.32
C LEU A 327 -4.86 -15.30 -22.23
N GLU A 328 -5.92 -16.04 -22.53
CA GLU A 328 -7.02 -15.57 -23.38
C GLU A 328 -7.71 -14.35 -22.73
N ASN A 329 -8.06 -14.44 -21.45
CA ASN A 329 -8.71 -13.35 -20.76
C ASN A 329 -7.79 -12.12 -20.62
N VAL A 330 -6.50 -12.32 -20.29
CA VAL A 330 -5.55 -11.19 -20.18
C VAL A 330 -5.40 -10.49 -21.53
N LYS A 331 -5.25 -11.23 -22.63
CA LYS A 331 -5.21 -10.66 -23.99
C LYS A 331 -6.50 -9.90 -24.29
N ALA A 332 -7.65 -10.53 -24.11
CA ALA A 332 -8.93 -9.91 -24.43
C ALA A 332 -9.17 -8.59 -23.66
N GLU A 333 -8.92 -8.59 -22.35
CA GLU A 333 -9.14 -7.38 -21.52
C GLU A 333 -8.08 -6.31 -21.78
N LEU A 334 -6.81 -6.70 -22.01
CA LEU A 334 -5.76 -5.75 -22.40
C LEU A 334 -6.09 -5.07 -23.73
N GLY A 335 -6.54 -5.82 -24.73
CA GLY A 335 -6.93 -5.27 -26.03
C GLY A 335 -8.00 -4.19 -25.96
N LYS A 336 -8.96 -4.29 -25.01
CA LYS A 336 -10.01 -3.29 -24.82
C LYS A 336 -9.47 -1.94 -24.33
N ILE A 337 -8.38 -1.94 -23.57
CA ILE A 337 -7.82 -0.72 -22.97
C ILE A 337 -6.62 -0.18 -23.75
N LEU A 338 -6.07 -0.95 -24.67
CA LEU A 338 -4.99 -0.48 -25.58
C LEU A 338 -5.55 0.41 -26.69
N ALA A 339 -6.73 0.08 -27.23
CA ALA A 339 -7.39 0.88 -28.22
C ALA A 339 -8.03 2.15 -27.61
N ASP A 340 -8.03 3.25 -28.37
CA ASP A 340 -8.75 4.47 -27.99
C ASP A 340 -10.26 4.26 -28.24
N GLY A 341 -10.86 3.43 -27.39
CA GLY A 341 -12.25 3.00 -27.45
C GLY A 341 -13.08 3.44 -26.25
N LYS A 342 -14.32 2.98 -26.25
CA LYS A 342 -15.31 3.31 -25.20
C LYS A 342 -14.87 2.81 -23.83
N GLU A 343 -14.32 1.60 -23.76
CA GLU A 343 -13.90 0.95 -22.51
C GLU A 343 -12.78 1.75 -21.84
N ARG A 344 -11.75 2.14 -22.61
CA ARG A 344 -10.67 3.01 -22.13
C ARG A 344 -11.19 4.35 -21.62
N LYS A 345 -12.04 5.02 -22.38
CA LYS A 345 -12.62 6.31 -21.99
C LYS A 345 -13.44 6.19 -20.71
N THR A 346 -14.31 5.18 -20.63
CA THR A 346 -15.12 4.94 -19.43
C THR A 346 -14.25 4.73 -18.20
N MET A 347 -13.16 3.94 -18.31
CA MET A 347 -12.23 3.70 -17.20
C MET A 347 -11.57 5.00 -16.73
N LEU A 348 -11.13 5.86 -17.65
CA LEU A 348 -10.54 7.16 -17.32
C LEU A 348 -11.53 8.10 -16.63
N ASP A 349 -12.79 8.17 -17.12
CA ASP A 349 -13.85 8.96 -16.49
C ASP A 349 -14.16 8.47 -15.06
N GLU A 350 -14.08 7.15 -14.84
CA GLU A 350 -14.27 6.55 -13.52
C GLU A 350 -13.07 6.77 -12.58
N TYR A 351 -11.87 6.89 -13.11
CA TYR A 351 -10.71 7.29 -12.30
C TYR A 351 -10.86 8.73 -11.78
N ASP A 352 -11.41 9.64 -12.58
CA ASP A 352 -11.68 11.00 -12.12
C ASP A 352 -12.67 11.02 -10.95
N ARG A 353 -13.75 10.23 -11.03
CA ARG A 353 -14.71 10.08 -9.93
C ARG A 353 -14.08 9.43 -8.70
N MET A 354 -13.24 8.42 -8.90
CA MET A 354 -12.48 7.80 -7.80
C MET A 354 -11.56 8.80 -7.10
N LEU A 355 -10.89 9.66 -7.85
CA LEU A 355 -10.04 10.73 -7.29
C LEU A 355 -10.85 11.74 -6.48
N GLU A 356 -12.05 12.10 -6.93
CA GLU A 356 -12.97 12.94 -6.16
C GLU A 356 -13.36 12.28 -4.82
N ILE A 357 -13.66 10.98 -4.83
CA ILE A 357 -14.00 10.20 -3.62
C ILE A 357 -12.82 10.11 -2.65
N LEU A 358 -11.60 9.91 -3.15
CA LEU A 358 -10.38 9.87 -2.34
C LEU A 358 -10.07 11.22 -1.70
N GLY A 359 -10.49 12.31 -2.33
CA GLY A 359 -10.13 13.66 -1.95
C GLY A 359 -8.73 14.06 -2.41
N GLY A 360 -8.41 15.34 -2.26
CA GLY A 360 -7.11 15.88 -2.67
C GLY A 360 -5.94 15.44 -1.79
N ALA A 361 -4.72 15.75 -2.24
CA ALA A 361 -3.48 15.56 -1.47
C ALA A 361 -3.53 16.25 -0.09
N GLY A 362 -2.63 15.87 0.82
CA GLY A 362 -2.54 16.41 2.17
C GLY A 362 -3.03 15.45 3.26
N ALA A 363 -3.09 14.15 2.99
CA ALA A 363 -3.48 13.14 3.98
C ALA A 363 -2.58 13.17 5.22
N SER A 364 -1.27 13.22 5.03
CA SER A 364 -0.30 13.27 6.12
C SER A 364 -0.43 14.55 6.95
N GLN A 365 -0.69 15.70 6.31
CA GLN A 365 -0.91 16.99 6.98
C GLN A 365 -2.22 17.01 7.76
N ARG A 366 -3.31 16.46 7.21
CA ARG A 366 -4.60 16.33 7.92
C ARG A 366 -4.45 15.44 9.15
N ALA A 367 -3.76 14.30 9.01
CA ALA A 367 -3.46 13.40 10.12
C ALA A 367 -2.64 14.10 11.21
N ALA A 368 -1.54 14.76 10.84
CA ALA A 368 -0.67 15.45 11.78
C ALA A 368 -1.41 16.53 12.59
N ARG A 369 -2.18 17.39 11.90
CA ARG A 369 -3.00 18.42 12.58
C ARG A 369 -4.00 17.80 13.54
N LYS A 370 -4.70 16.73 13.13
CA LYS A 370 -5.69 16.07 13.99
C LYS A 370 -5.03 15.40 15.19
N ILE A 371 -3.91 14.68 14.99
CA ILE A 371 -3.13 14.04 16.07
C ILE A 371 -2.68 15.07 17.10
N VAL A 372 -2.06 16.17 16.64
CA VAL A 372 -1.55 17.22 17.52
C VAL A 372 -2.69 17.92 18.27
N ALA A 373 -3.83 18.18 17.60
CA ALA A 373 -5.00 18.78 18.23
C ALA A 373 -5.57 17.90 19.34
N LEU A 374 -5.76 16.60 19.08
CA LEU A 374 -6.25 15.63 20.07
C LEU A 374 -5.31 15.52 21.30
N LEU A 375 -4.00 15.55 21.07
CA LEU A 375 -3.03 15.51 22.17
C LEU A 375 -3.03 16.78 23.00
N LYS A 376 -3.20 17.96 22.39
CA LYS A 376 -3.33 19.22 23.11
C LYS A 376 -4.61 19.24 23.94
N GLU A 377 -5.73 18.84 23.36
CA GLU A 377 -7.03 18.73 24.07
C GLU A 377 -6.91 17.81 25.29
N ARG A 378 -6.26 16.63 25.14
CA ARG A 378 -6.02 15.69 26.25
C ARG A 378 -5.15 16.28 27.35
N LYS A 379 -4.23 17.18 27.03
CA LYS A 379 -3.35 17.86 28.01
C LYS A 379 -3.96 19.14 28.59
N GLY A 380 -5.10 19.59 28.09
CA GLY A 380 -5.74 20.82 28.51
C GLY A 380 -5.01 22.11 28.04
N VAL A 381 -4.32 22.01 26.88
CA VAL A 381 -3.53 23.13 26.30
C VAL A 381 -4.08 23.52 24.94
#